data_2529d12f7b62733f73ac89a1a19dd444
#
_entry.id   2529d12f7b62733f73ac89a1a19dd444
#
_cell.length_a   1.000
_cell.length_b   1.000
_cell.length_c   1.000
_cell.angle_alpha   90.00
_cell.angle_beta   90.00
_cell.angle_gamma   90.00
#
_symmetry.space_group_name_H-M   'P 1'
#
loop_
_entity.id
_entity.type
_entity.pdbx_description
1 polymer ?
#
loop_
_entity_poly.entity_id
_entity_poly.type
_entity_poly.pdbx_seq_one_letter_code
_entity_poly.pdbx_strand_id
1 'polypeptide(L)'
;LQINNKISIEDNIKNIFLNPVSALYEEPNNLLKQEVREPAIYNAVITAIATGASKISEISTKVGETSSTCVAYVKNLVALGIVRKEVPYGEKSTKKTIYSIEDNMFRFWYRFVPENSSIISRGAVELAYSRIAPYLSDYMGAVFEEICKQYLWKRLLNGDSEIDFTDIGRWWGTNPKTRQQEEIDIIGSADKNTALFGECKWRNESVDLGVLETLVERSKLFNFDKKHFYIFSKSGFTKGCIDKANELGNVSLIAYDDILKYNNKN
;
A
#
# COMPACT_ATOMS: atom_id res chain seq x y z
N LEU A 1 13.07 1.28 17.53
CA LEU A 1 13.03 1.91 16.21
C LEU A 1 14.34 2.63 15.95
N GLN A 2 14.99 2.35 14.81
CA GLN A 2 16.27 2.99 14.43
C GLN A 2 16.09 4.35 13.75
N ILE A 3 14.83 4.77 13.50
CA ILE A 3 14.52 6.06 12.87
C ILE A 3 14.84 7.19 13.84
N ASN A 4 15.63 8.16 13.37
CA ASN A 4 15.98 9.36 14.12
C ASN A 4 15.11 10.54 13.64
N ASN A 5 14.20 10.99 14.48
CA ASN A 5 13.28 12.11 14.18
C ASN A 5 13.97 13.48 14.10
N LYS A 6 15.27 13.56 14.43
CA LYS A 6 16.03 14.80 14.41
C LYS A 6 16.77 15.06 13.08
N ILE A 7 16.78 14.08 12.19
CA ILE A 7 17.41 14.18 10.86
C ILE A 7 16.38 13.96 9.77
N SER A 8 16.73 14.29 8.53
CA SER A 8 15.84 14.13 7.38
C SER A 8 15.47 12.67 7.11
N ILE A 9 14.39 12.43 6.37
CA ILE A 9 14.04 11.09 5.90
C ILE A 9 15.12 10.52 4.97
N GLU A 10 15.76 11.38 4.18
CA GLU A 10 16.90 11.06 3.32
C GLU A 10 18.06 10.51 4.14
N ASP A 11 18.48 11.22 5.19
CA ASP A 11 19.56 10.78 6.06
C ASP A 11 19.20 9.48 6.80
N ASN A 12 17.94 9.31 7.22
CA ASN A 12 17.49 8.05 7.79
C ASN A 12 17.61 6.91 6.78
N ILE A 13 17.16 7.09 5.53
CA ILE A 13 17.28 6.07 4.48
C ILE A 13 18.75 5.72 4.24
N LYS A 14 19.62 6.72 4.09
CA LYS A 14 21.06 6.53 3.88
C LYS A 14 21.70 5.76 5.02
N ASN A 15 21.41 6.15 6.26
CA ASN A 15 22.03 5.54 7.45
C ASN A 15 21.51 4.13 7.74
N ILE A 16 20.26 3.86 7.48
CA ILE A 16 19.59 2.61 7.86
C ILE A 16 19.71 1.55 6.74
N PHE A 17 19.43 1.93 5.49
CA PHE A 17 19.30 0.98 4.38
C PHE A 17 20.45 1.00 3.39
N LEU A 18 21.19 2.12 3.30
CA LEU A 18 22.27 2.28 2.31
C LEU A 18 23.66 2.28 2.97
N ASN A 19 23.74 1.92 4.23
CA ASN A 19 24.98 1.79 4.97
C ASN A 19 25.25 0.30 5.29
N PRO A 20 26.31 -0.32 4.71
CA PRO A 20 26.63 -1.73 4.94
C PRO A 20 26.89 -2.11 6.40
N VAL A 21 27.21 -1.13 7.25
CA VAL A 21 27.46 -1.36 8.70
C VAL A 21 26.16 -1.33 9.52
N SER A 22 25.04 -0.88 8.91
CA SER A 22 23.75 -0.85 9.58
C SER A 22 23.19 -2.26 9.76
N ALA A 23 22.62 -2.53 10.94
CA ALA A 23 21.97 -3.80 11.23
C ALA A 23 20.83 -4.13 10.24
N LEU A 24 20.08 -3.13 9.76
CA LEU A 24 18.97 -3.35 8.81
C LEU A 24 19.41 -3.53 7.37
N TYR A 25 20.68 -3.28 7.03
CA TYR A 25 21.18 -3.49 5.66
C TYR A 25 21.15 -4.97 5.26
N GLU A 26 21.52 -5.90 6.16
CA GLU A 26 21.54 -7.34 5.89
C GLU A 26 20.36 -8.10 6.52
N GLU A 27 19.54 -7.44 7.36
CA GLU A 27 18.52 -8.11 8.16
C GLU A 27 17.51 -8.91 7.31
N PRO A 28 16.92 -8.39 6.22
CA PRO A 28 15.96 -9.16 5.43
C PRO A 28 16.58 -10.41 4.80
N ASN A 29 17.83 -10.30 4.35
CA ASN A 29 18.56 -11.42 3.75
C ASN A 29 18.95 -12.47 4.80
N ASN A 30 19.38 -12.05 5.98
CA ASN A 30 19.76 -12.93 7.08
C ASN A 30 18.53 -13.67 7.63
N LEU A 31 17.41 -12.99 7.83
CA LEU A 31 16.18 -13.58 8.29
C LEU A 31 15.71 -14.68 7.32
N LEU A 32 15.72 -14.39 6.02
CA LEU A 32 15.33 -15.37 5.02
C LEU A 32 16.24 -16.62 5.02
N LYS A 33 17.57 -16.43 5.17
CA LYS A 33 18.53 -17.55 5.26
C LYS A 33 18.28 -18.47 6.46
N GLN A 34 17.70 -17.95 7.54
CA GLN A 34 17.38 -18.74 8.74
C GLN A 34 16.08 -19.54 8.55
N GLU A 35 15.12 -19.00 7.81
CA GLU A 35 13.77 -19.56 7.69
C GLU A 35 13.62 -20.56 6.53
N VAL A 36 14.49 -20.49 5.48
CA VAL A 36 14.29 -21.29 4.27
C VAL A 36 15.57 -21.97 3.79
N ARG A 37 15.41 -23.14 3.13
CA ARG A 37 16.54 -23.94 2.62
C ARG A 37 17.15 -23.40 1.33
N GLU A 38 16.36 -22.72 0.49
CA GLU A 38 16.76 -22.23 -0.84
C GLU A 38 16.57 -20.70 -0.94
N PRO A 39 17.32 -19.90 -0.18
CA PRO A 39 17.09 -18.46 -0.06
C PRO A 39 17.13 -17.70 -1.40
N ALA A 40 17.87 -18.19 -2.38
CA ALA A 40 18.04 -17.51 -3.67
C ALA A 40 16.70 -17.36 -4.44
N ILE A 41 15.89 -18.43 -4.50
CA ILE A 41 14.60 -18.40 -5.20
C ILE A 41 13.59 -17.57 -4.40
N TYR A 42 13.58 -17.71 -3.06
CA TYR A 42 12.72 -16.88 -2.21
C TYR A 42 13.05 -15.39 -2.36
N ASN A 43 14.33 -15.01 -2.39
CA ASN A 43 14.76 -13.64 -2.66
C ASN A 43 14.27 -13.15 -4.03
N ALA A 44 14.36 -13.98 -5.08
CA ALA A 44 13.86 -13.62 -6.40
C ALA A 44 12.33 -13.40 -6.41
N VAL A 45 11.57 -14.26 -5.71
CA VAL A 45 10.10 -14.12 -5.59
C VAL A 45 9.73 -12.86 -4.84
N ILE A 46 10.38 -12.57 -3.70
CA ILE A 46 10.10 -11.36 -2.91
C ILE A 46 10.48 -10.11 -3.71
N THR A 47 11.62 -10.13 -4.40
CA THR A 47 12.05 -9.02 -5.27
C THR A 47 11.05 -8.79 -6.41
N ALA A 48 10.55 -9.86 -7.05
CA ALA A 48 9.53 -9.75 -8.10
C ALA A 48 8.26 -9.05 -7.57
N ILE A 49 7.81 -9.41 -6.37
CA ILE A 49 6.65 -8.77 -5.71
C ILE A 49 6.97 -7.32 -5.33
N ALA A 50 8.12 -7.04 -4.72
CA ALA A 50 8.54 -5.70 -4.32
C ALA A 50 8.65 -4.73 -5.50
N THR A 51 8.97 -5.26 -6.68
CA THR A 51 9.08 -4.51 -7.94
C THR A 51 7.81 -4.54 -8.79
N GLY A 52 6.66 -4.89 -8.20
CA GLY A 52 5.32 -4.69 -8.75
C GLY A 52 4.63 -5.91 -9.35
N ALA A 53 5.24 -7.12 -9.33
CA ALA A 53 4.51 -8.33 -9.71
C ALA A 53 3.53 -8.71 -8.60
N SER A 54 2.24 -8.80 -8.92
CA SER A 54 1.20 -9.08 -7.93
C SER A 54 0.47 -10.40 -8.16
N LYS A 55 0.53 -10.96 -9.37
CA LYS A 55 -0.10 -12.24 -9.73
C LYS A 55 0.95 -13.32 -9.92
N ILE A 56 0.57 -14.58 -9.70
CA ILE A 56 1.48 -15.72 -9.88
C ILE A 56 2.11 -15.75 -11.28
N SER A 57 1.35 -15.42 -12.33
CA SER A 57 1.88 -15.35 -13.70
C SER A 57 2.95 -14.28 -13.88
N GLU A 58 2.77 -13.13 -13.25
CA GLU A 58 3.74 -12.02 -13.29
C GLU A 58 5.00 -12.35 -12.49
N ILE A 59 4.82 -12.96 -11.31
CA ILE A 59 5.91 -13.44 -10.45
C ILE A 59 6.73 -14.50 -11.19
N SER A 60 6.07 -15.53 -11.74
CA SER A 60 6.75 -16.61 -12.46
C SER A 60 7.54 -16.10 -13.67
N THR A 61 6.99 -15.14 -14.41
CA THR A 61 7.70 -14.50 -15.54
C THR A 61 8.94 -13.75 -15.08
N LYS A 62 8.86 -12.99 -13.98
CA LYS A 62 10.02 -12.24 -13.46
C LYS A 62 11.09 -13.13 -12.85
N VAL A 63 10.69 -14.23 -12.18
CA VAL A 63 11.62 -15.17 -11.55
C VAL A 63 12.25 -16.13 -12.55
N GLY A 64 11.59 -16.39 -13.69
CA GLY A 64 12.02 -17.37 -14.67
C GLY A 64 11.68 -18.83 -14.29
N GLU A 65 10.72 -19.01 -13.40
CA GLU A 65 10.27 -20.31 -12.90
C GLU A 65 8.83 -20.64 -13.36
N THR A 66 8.43 -21.91 -13.21
CA THR A 66 7.05 -22.31 -13.51
C THR A 66 6.07 -21.71 -12.49
N SER A 67 4.81 -21.47 -12.92
CA SER A 67 3.78 -20.98 -12.01
C SER A 67 3.53 -21.94 -10.84
N SER A 68 3.63 -23.25 -11.03
CA SER A 68 3.48 -24.24 -9.95
C SER A 68 4.58 -24.13 -8.89
N THR A 69 5.83 -23.94 -9.34
CA THR A 69 6.98 -23.67 -8.47
C THR A 69 6.76 -22.38 -7.66
N CYS A 70 6.40 -21.29 -8.34
CA CYS A 70 6.16 -20.00 -7.69
C CYS A 70 5.02 -20.05 -6.67
N VAL A 71 3.93 -20.79 -6.94
CA VAL A 71 2.84 -20.99 -5.97
C VAL A 71 3.34 -21.60 -4.67
N ALA A 72 4.23 -22.59 -4.72
CA ALA A 72 4.78 -23.23 -3.53
C ALA A 72 5.60 -22.21 -2.69
N TYR A 73 6.49 -21.46 -3.33
CA TYR A 73 7.30 -20.44 -2.65
C TYR A 73 6.44 -19.30 -2.07
N VAL A 74 5.48 -18.77 -2.84
CA VAL A 74 4.57 -17.72 -2.37
C VAL A 74 3.72 -18.22 -1.20
N LYS A 75 3.23 -19.46 -1.23
CA LYS A 75 2.48 -20.04 -0.12
C LYS A 75 3.30 -20.10 1.17
N ASN A 76 4.57 -20.48 1.08
CA ASN A 76 5.47 -20.49 2.22
C ASN A 76 5.73 -19.07 2.75
N LEU A 77 5.96 -18.10 1.86
CA LEU A 77 6.13 -16.69 2.24
C LEU A 77 4.89 -16.10 2.91
N VAL A 78 3.70 -16.53 2.51
CA VAL A 78 2.44 -16.16 3.19
C VAL A 78 2.39 -16.80 4.57
N ALA A 79 2.77 -18.07 4.71
CA ALA A 79 2.81 -18.74 6.01
C ALA A 79 3.83 -18.11 6.98
N LEU A 80 4.94 -17.57 6.47
CA LEU A 80 5.95 -16.84 7.23
C LEU A 80 5.54 -15.38 7.54
N GLY A 81 4.40 -14.90 7.03
CA GLY A 81 3.97 -13.52 7.22
C GLY A 81 4.78 -12.46 6.44
N ILE A 82 5.63 -12.88 5.50
CA ILE A 82 6.42 -11.96 4.66
C ILE A 82 5.58 -11.42 3.50
N VAL A 83 4.71 -12.26 2.94
CA VAL A 83 3.82 -11.92 1.83
C VAL A 83 2.38 -12.02 2.28
N ARG A 84 1.58 -11.02 1.94
CA ARG A 84 0.14 -10.98 2.14
C ARG A 84 -0.57 -11.45 0.86
N LYS A 85 -1.58 -12.29 1.03
CA LYS A 85 -2.49 -12.71 -0.02
C LYS A 85 -3.77 -11.89 0.09
N GLU A 86 -4.15 -11.21 -0.97
CA GLU A 86 -5.35 -10.38 -1.02
C GLU A 86 -6.32 -10.87 -2.11
N VAL A 87 -7.61 -10.74 -1.83
CA VAL A 87 -8.71 -10.90 -2.79
C VAL A 87 -9.56 -9.63 -2.78
N PRO A 88 -10.25 -9.29 -3.86
CA PRO A 88 -11.13 -8.11 -3.86
C PRO A 88 -12.15 -8.19 -2.72
N TYR A 89 -12.39 -7.08 -2.05
CA TYR A 89 -13.35 -6.99 -0.96
C TYR A 89 -14.71 -7.59 -1.35
N GLY A 90 -15.27 -8.43 -0.48
CA GLY A 90 -16.54 -9.12 -0.71
C GLY A 90 -16.49 -10.31 -1.68
N GLU A 91 -15.34 -10.59 -2.34
CA GLU A 91 -15.20 -11.76 -3.21
C GLU A 91 -14.74 -13.01 -2.43
N LYS A 92 -15.40 -14.12 -2.71
CA LYS A 92 -15.00 -15.45 -2.17
C LYS A 92 -14.05 -16.20 -3.13
N SER A 93 -14.01 -15.78 -4.39
CA SER A 93 -13.21 -16.44 -5.43
C SER A 93 -11.75 -16.01 -5.33
N THR A 94 -10.83 -16.98 -5.42
CA THR A 94 -9.38 -16.74 -5.43
C THR A 94 -8.81 -16.44 -6.83
N LYS A 95 -9.64 -16.38 -7.88
CA LYS A 95 -9.19 -16.14 -9.25
C LYS A 95 -8.54 -14.77 -9.47
N LYS A 96 -8.95 -13.78 -8.66
CA LYS A 96 -8.42 -12.42 -8.71
C LYS A 96 -7.41 -12.16 -7.59
N THR A 97 -6.82 -13.19 -7.02
CA THR A 97 -5.82 -13.06 -5.95
C THR A 97 -4.62 -12.25 -6.43
N ILE A 98 -4.19 -11.32 -5.58
CA ILE A 98 -2.91 -10.65 -5.68
C ILE A 98 -2.06 -10.90 -4.43
N TYR A 99 -0.77 -10.66 -4.56
CA TYR A 99 0.22 -10.82 -3.51
C TYR A 99 1.00 -9.54 -3.34
N SER A 100 1.20 -9.13 -2.10
CA SER A 100 1.99 -7.96 -1.73
C SER A 100 2.91 -8.29 -0.56
N ILE A 101 3.94 -7.50 -0.32
CA ILE A 101 4.80 -7.66 0.85
C ILE A 101 4.09 -7.05 2.05
N GLU A 102 4.00 -7.81 3.15
CA GLU A 102 3.31 -7.40 4.38
C GLU A 102 4.02 -6.27 5.09
N ASP A 103 5.31 -6.42 5.34
CA ASP A 103 6.11 -5.46 6.09
C ASP A 103 6.71 -4.37 5.19
N ASN A 104 6.52 -3.09 5.56
CA ASN A 104 7.00 -1.96 4.76
C ASN A 104 8.53 -1.85 4.72
N MET A 105 9.24 -2.29 5.77
CA MET A 105 10.71 -2.29 5.78
C MET A 105 11.24 -3.32 4.78
N PHE A 106 10.68 -4.54 4.77
CA PHE A 106 10.99 -5.57 3.77
C PHE A 106 10.68 -5.08 2.36
N ARG A 107 9.51 -4.46 2.16
CA ARG A 107 9.09 -3.91 0.86
C ARG A 107 10.06 -2.84 0.36
N PHE A 108 10.51 -1.93 1.25
CA PHE A 108 11.51 -0.93 0.91
C PHE A 108 12.84 -1.58 0.53
N TRP A 109 13.32 -2.48 1.38
CA TRP A 109 14.62 -3.14 1.19
C TRP A 109 14.67 -3.92 -0.13
N TYR A 110 13.71 -4.82 -0.37
CA TYR A 110 13.67 -5.64 -1.60
C TYR A 110 13.44 -4.82 -2.88
N ARG A 111 12.77 -3.68 -2.78
CA ARG A 111 12.58 -2.80 -3.93
C ARG A 111 13.84 -2.05 -4.31
N PHE A 112 14.65 -1.62 -3.35
CA PHE A 112 15.70 -0.64 -3.60
C PHE A 112 17.13 -1.11 -3.30
N VAL A 113 17.34 -1.93 -2.27
CA VAL A 113 18.68 -2.28 -1.81
C VAL A 113 19.40 -3.27 -2.74
N PRO A 114 18.78 -4.40 -3.18
CA PRO A 114 19.47 -5.40 -3.99
C PRO A 114 20.02 -4.85 -5.31
N GLU A 115 19.26 -4.03 -6.03
CA GLU A 115 19.66 -3.42 -7.30
C GLU A 115 20.83 -2.43 -7.14
N ASN A 116 20.98 -1.84 -5.96
CA ASN A 116 22.02 -0.88 -5.65
C ASN A 116 23.17 -1.45 -4.81
N SER A 117 23.15 -2.76 -4.50
CA SER A 117 24.09 -3.40 -3.58
C SER A 117 25.57 -3.21 -3.96
N SER A 118 25.90 -3.28 -5.25
CA SER A 118 27.28 -3.07 -5.73
C SER A 118 27.78 -1.62 -5.56
N ILE A 119 26.89 -0.65 -5.56
CA ILE A 119 27.19 0.77 -5.35
C ILE A 119 27.32 1.03 -3.85
N ILE A 120 26.39 0.50 -3.08
CA ILE A 120 26.34 0.64 -1.61
C ILE A 120 27.58 0.02 -0.97
N SER A 121 27.98 -1.19 -1.39
CA SER A 121 29.17 -1.88 -0.86
C SER A 121 30.49 -1.14 -1.14
N ARG A 122 30.52 -0.23 -2.10
CA ARG A 122 31.66 0.65 -2.41
C ARG A 122 31.59 2.00 -1.68
N GLY A 123 30.62 2.19 -0.80
CA GLY A 123 30.44 3.42 -0.03
C GLY A 123 29.85 4.58 -0.84
N ALA A 124 29.36 4.37 -2.07
CA ALA A 124 28.76 5.42 -2.91
C ALA A 124 27.29 5.64 -2.54
N VAL A 125 27.01 5.98 -1.29
CA VAL A 125 25.67 6.12 -0.69
C VAL A 125 24.85 7.21 -1.39
N GLU A 126 25.46 8.36 -1.71
CA GLU A 126 24.79 9.47 -2.41
C GLU A 126 24.31 9.04 -3.81
N LEU A 127 25.14 8.29 -4.52
CA LEU A 127 24.75 7.76 -5.83
C LEU A 127 23.62 6.72 -5.72
N ALA A 128 23.66 5.86 -4.70
CA ALA A 128 22.57 4.90 -4.45
C ALA A 128 21.27 5.65 -4.12
N TYR A 129 21.31 6.65 -3.24
CA TYR A 129 20.14 7.45 -2.89
C TYR A 129 19.56 8.19 -4.11
N SER A 130 20.40 8.82 -4.94
CA SER A 130 19.93 9.54 -6.14
C SER A 130 19.16 8.67 -7.13
N ARG A 131 19.43 7.36 -7.14
CA ARG A 131 18.69 6.38 -7.95
C ARG A 131 17.35 5.97 -7.32
N ILE A 132 17.24 6.03 -6.01
CA ILE A 132 16.06 5.65 -5.23
C ILE A 132 15.08 6.82 -5.12
N ALA A 133 15.57 8.01 -4.89
CA ALA A 133 14.77 9.22 -4.59
C ALA A 133 13.60 9.48 -5.56
N PRO A 134 13.75 9.33 -6.89
CA PRO A 134 12.65 9.55 -7.84
C PRO A 134 11.44 8.60 -7.64
N TYR A 135 11.67 7.42 -7.05
CA TYR A 135 10.65 6.39 -6.85
C TYR A 135 10.00 6.39 -5.46
N LEU A 136 10.50 7.24 -4.54
CA LEU A 136 9.98 7.28 -3.17
C LEU A 136 8.53 7.72 -3.09
N SER A 137 8.11 8.67 -3.93
CA SER A 137 6.72 9.12 -3.95
C SER A 137 5.76 8.01 -4.37
N ASP A 138 6.13 7.26 -5.41
CA ASP A 138 5.37 6.10 -5.89
C ASP A 138 5.33 4.97 -4.84
N TYR A 139 6.48 4.68 -4.20
CA TYR A 139 6.55 3.74 -3.08
C TYR A 139 5.59 4.13 -1.94
N MET A 140 5.53 5.42 -1.61
CA MET A 140 4.68 5.94 -0.53
C MET A 140 3.19 5.84 -0.83
N GLY A 141 2.75 5.73 -2.09
CA GLY A 141 1.33 5.58 -2.43
C GLY A 141 0.69 4.41 -1.69
N ALA A 142 1.25 3.22 -1.82
CA ALA A 142 0.74 2.03 -1.14
C ALA A 142 0.95 2.05 0.39
N VAL A 143 1.99 2.74 0.90
CA VAL A 143 2.15 2.97 2.36
C VAL A 143 1.04 3.88 2.87
N PHE A 144 0.69 4.90 2.09
CA PHE A 144 -0.36 5.84 2.47
C PHE A 144 -1.75 5.20 2.53
N GLU A 145 -2.06 4.27 1.62
CA GLU A 145 -3.31 3.48 1.70
C GLU A 145 -3.41 2.72 3.04
N GLU A 146 -2.32 2.10 3.50
CA GLU A 146 -2.31 1.41 4.80
C GLU A 146 -2.44 2.38 5.98
N ILE A 147 -1.80 3.54 5.92
CA ILE A 147 -1.96 4.60 6.93
C ILE A 147 -3.42 5.07 6.99
N CYS A 148 -4.09 5.25 5.85
CA CYS A 148 -5.49 5.64 5.78
C CYS A 148 -6.43 4.58 6.39
N LYS A 149 -6.17 3.29 6.10
CA LYS A 149 -6.92 2.19 6.73
C LYS A 149 -6.73 2.15 8.24
N GLN A 150 -5.49 2.30 8.73
CA GLN A 150 -5.19 2.36 10.16
C GLN A 150 -5.88 3.56 10.84
N TYR A 151 -5.92 4.71 10.16
CA TYR A 151 -6.64 5.88 10.63
C TYR A 151 -8.14 5.62 10.78
N LEU A 152 -8.78 4.98 9.79
CA LEU A 152 -10.21 4.62 9.87
C LEU A 152 -10.46 3.63 11.01
N TRP A 153 -9.63 2.61 11.18
CA TRP A 153 -9.73 1.68 12.30
C TRP A 153 -9.60 2.38 13.65
N LYS A 154 -8.63 3.30 13.77
CA LYS A 154 -8.44 4.07 15.01
C LYS A 154 -9.65 4.94 15.31
N ARG A 155 -10.25 5.60 14.31
CA ARG A 155 -11.49 6.37 14.47
C ARG A 155 -12.66 5.50 14.91
N LEU A 156 -12.82 4.33 14.31
CA LEU A 156 -13.85 3.37 14.70
C LEU A 156 -13.71 2.95 16.16
N LEU A 157 -12.51 2.57 16.58
CA LEU A 157 -12.25 2.13 17.96
C LEU A 157 -12.45 3.25 18.99
N ASN A 158 -12.27 4.51 18.59
CA ASN A 158 -12.51 5.68 19.45
C ASN A 158 -13.97 6.17 19.41
N GLY A 159 -14.85 5.57 18.60
CA GLY A 159 -16.24 6.01 18.44
C GLY A 159 -16.42 7.28 17.58
N ASP A 160 -15.42 7.66 16.79
CA ASP A 160 -15.41 8.86 15.93
C ASP A 160 -15.71 8.54 14.45
N SER A 161 -16.10 7.30 14.14
CA SER A 161 -16.33 6.85 12.78
C SER A 161 -17.73 7.24 12.29
N GLU A 162 -17.85 7.68 11.04
CA GLU A 162 -19.14 7.94 10.38
C GLU A 162 -19.88 6.64 10.01
N ILE A 163 -19.16 5.53 9.89
CA ILE A 163 -19.68 4.20 9.58
C ILE A 163 -19.03 3.17 10.50
N ASP A 164 -19.83 2.41 11.20
CA ASP A 164 -19.37 1.31 12.09
C ASP A 164 -19.10 0.05 11.27
N PHE A 165 -18.05 0.07 10.48
CA PHE A 165 -17.68 -1.06 9.64
C PHE A 165 -17.12 -2.24 10.46
N THR A 166 -17.33 -3.45 9.97
CA THR A 166 -16.81 -4.68 10.58
C THR A 166 -15.51 -5.16 9.94
N ASP A 167 -15.27 -4.75 8.69
CA ASP A 167 -14.07 -5.06 7.92
C ASP A 167 -13.84 -4.00 6.85
N ILE A 168 -12.58 -3.77 6.48
CA ILE A 168 -12.20 -2.92 5.36
C ILE A 168 -11.15 -3.60 4.51
N GLY A 169 -11.22 -3.37 3.21
CA GLY A 169 -10.29 -3.92 2.25
C GLY A 169 -10.18 -3.06 1.00
N ARG A 170 -9.50 -3.59 0.00
CA ARG A 170 -9.36 -3.02 -1.33
C ARG A 170 -10.25 -3.80 -2.30
N TRP A 171 -10.77 -3.13 -3.31
CA TRP A 171 -11.50 -3.82 -4.37
C TRP A 171 -10.90 -3.51 -5.74
N TRP A 172 -10.84 -4.51 -6.60
CA TRP A 172 -10.49 -4.38 -8.02
C TRP A 172 -11.28 -5.37 -8.85
N GLY A 173 -11.67 -4.95 -10.05
CA GLY A 173 -12.47 -5.78 -10.94
C GLY A 173 -12.76 -5.09 -12.26
N THR A 174 -13.45 -5.81 -13.15
CA THR A 174 -13.89 -5.25 -14.41
C THR A 174 -15.25 -4.59 -14.25
N ASN A 175 -15.36 -3.33 -14.61
CA ASN A 175 -16.64 -2.64 -14.68
C ASN A 175 -17.49 -3.26 -15.82
N PRO A 176 -18.68 -3.81 -15.53
CA PRO A 176 -19.48 -4.50 -16.55
C PRO A 176 -20.00 -3.57 -17.64
N LYS A 177 -20.11 -2.26 -17.37
CA LYS A 177 -20.60 -1.27 -18.33
C LYS A 177 -19.49 -0.80 -19.28
N THR A 178 -18.34 -0.41 -18.73
CA THR A 178 -17.22 0.16 -19.49
C THR A 178 -16.22 -0.89 -19.98
N ARG A 179 -16.27 -2.10 -19.44
CA ARG A 179 -15.30 -3.20 -19.64
C ARG A 179 -13.86 -2.84 -19.24
N GLN A 180 -13.68 -1.76 -18.48
CA GLN A 180 -12.37 -1.33 -17.97
C GLN A 180 -12.11 -1.94 -16.59
N GLN A 181 -10.81 -2.09 -16.26
CA GLN A 181 -10.40 -2.43 -14.90
C GLN A 181 -10.58 -1.21 -14.02
N GLU A 182 -11.21 -1.42 -12.88
CA GLU A 182 -11.48 -0.41 -11.86
C GLU A 182 -10.93 -0.89 -10.54
N GLU A 183 -10.53 0.04 -9.69
CA GLU A 183 -10.16 -0.27 -8.32
C GLU A 183 -10.68 0.79 -7.34
N ILE A 184 -10.84 0.40 -6.10
CA ILE A 184 -11.21 1.24 -4.97
C ILE A 184 -10.21 0.92 -3.85
N ASP A 185 -9.49 1.92 -3.38
CA ASP A 185 -8.38 1.74 -2.42
C ASP A 185 -8.89 1.25 -1.06
N ILE A 186 -10.06 1.74 -0.65
CA ILE A 186 -10.69 1.35 0.61
C ILE A 186 -12.18 1.17 0.39
N ILE A 187 -12.69 0.01 0.77
CA ILE A 187 -14.12 -0.29 0.85
C ILE A 187 -14.38 -1.06 2.14
N GLY A 188 -15.47 -0.76 2.82
CA GLY A 188 -15.91 -1.47 4.01
C GLY A 188 -17.42 -1.37 4.19
N SER A 189 -18.01 -2.29 4.93
CA SER A 189 -19.44 -2.28 5.19
C SER A 189 -19.75 -2.48 6.67
N ALA A 190 -20.76 -1.77 7.16
CA ALA A 190 -21.35 -2.00 8.46
C ALA A 190 -22.39 -3.12 8.40
N ASP A 191 -23.18 -3.12 7.35
CA ASP A 191 -24.26 -4.07 7.11
C ASP A 191 -24.53 -4.23 5.60
N LYS A 192 -25.65 -4.84 5.23
CA LYS A 192 -26.03 -5.07 3.82
C LYS A 192 -26.39 -3.78 3.06
N ASN A 193 -26.70 -2.70 3.76
CA ASN A 193 -27.23 -1.47 3.18
C ASN A 193 -26.26 -0.30 3.33
N THR A 194 -25.23 -0.40 4.19
CA THR A 194 -24.37 0.71 4.58
C THR A 194 -22.90 0.38 4.33
N ALA A 195 -22.22 1.21 3.55
CA ALA A 195 -20.80 1.04 3.25
C ALA A 195 -20.03 2.37 3.19
N LEU A 196 -18.73 2.26 3.42
CA LEU A 196 -17.77 3.33 3.15
C LEU A 196 -16.93 3.01 1.91
N PHE A 197 -16.51 4.06 1.22
CA PHE A 197 -15.62 4.01 0.06
C PHE A 197 -14.53 5.05 0.24
N GLY A 198 -13.29 4.70 -0.01
CA GLY A 198 -12.14 5.59 0.14
C GLY A 198 -11.19 5.56 -1.05
N GLU A 199 -10.64 6.73 -1.36
CA GLU A 199 -9.59 6.92 -2.36
C GLU A 199 -8.42 7.65 -1.73
N CYS A 200 -7.18 7.18 -1.98
CA CYS A 200 -5.96 7.68 -1.36
C CYS A 200 -5.04 8.29 -2.41
N LYS A 201 -4.62 9.56 -2.22
CA LYS A 201 -3.74 10.26 -3.16
C LYS A 201 -2.49 10.79 -2.46
N TRP A 202 -1.36 10.11 -2.69
CA TRP A 202 -0.04 10.54 -2.25
C TRP A 202 0.70 11.27 -3.37
N ARG A 203 0.31 12.51 -3.63
CA ARG A 203 0.93 13.38 -4.65
C ARG A 203 1.06 14.81 -4.14
N ASN A 204 1.90 15.61 -4.78
CA ASN A 204 2.15 17.00 -4.35
C ASN A 204 1.02 17.95 -4.76
N GLU A 205 0.23 17.60 -5.76
CA GLU A 205 -0.92 18.36 -6.22
C GLU A 205 -2.13 18.10 -5.32
N SER A 206 -2.92 19.16 -5.08
CA SER A 206 -4.21 19.04 -4.38
C SER A 206 -5.16 18.13 -5.16
N VAL A 207 -5.95 17.36 -4.43
CA VAL A 207 -6.95 16.48 -5.02
C VAL A 207 -8.10 17.30 -5.59
N ASP A 208 -8.42 17.07 -6.85
CA ASP A 208 -9.46 17.76 -7.60
C ASP A 208 -10.82 17.04 -7.52
N LEU A 209 -11.85 17.71 -8.05
CA LEU A 209 -13.21 17.21 -8.12
C LEU A 209 -13.33 15.87 -8.85
N GLY A 210 -12.54 15.64 -9.91
CA GLY A 210 -12.61 14.44 -10.74
C GLY A 210 -12.29 13.15 -9.96
N VAL A 211 -11.45 13.23 -8.93
CA VAL A 211 -11.16 12.08 -8.04
C VAL A 211 -12.39 11.69 -7.25
N LEU A 212 -13.09 12.65 -6.66
CA LEU A 212 -14.33 12.42 -5.90
C LEU A 212 -15.43 11.86 -6.80
N GLU A 213 -15.64 12.46 -7.98
CA GLU A 213 -16.65 12.00 -8.95
C GLU A 213 -16.36 10.57 -9.41
N THR A 214 -15.09 10.24 -9.64
CA THR A 214 -14.66 8.87 -10.02
C THR A 214 -14.99 7.88 -8.91
N LEU A 215 -14.68 8.19 -7.66
CA LEU A 215 -15.01 7.31 -6.52
C LEU A 215 -16.53 7.11 -6.37
N VAL A 216 -17.31 8.19 -6.49
CA VAL A 216 -18.77 8.13 -6.45
C VAL A 216 -19.31 7.25 -7.60
N GLU A 217 -18.79 7.39 -8.81
CA GLU A 217 -19.20 6.56 -9.95
C GLU A 217 -18.84 5.08 -9.75
N ARG A 218 -17.61 4.77 -9.30
CA ARG A 218 -17.17 3.41 -8.98
C ARG A 218 -18.01 2.77 -7.88
N SER A 219 -18.46 3.55 -6.89
CA SER A 219 -19.32 3.05 -5.82
C SER A 219 -20.66 2.50 -6.31
N LYS A 220 -21.13 2.89 -7.52
CA LYS A 220 -22.37 2.39 -8.14
C LYS A 220 -22.26 0.94 -8.61
N LEU A 221 -21.04 0.36 -8.62
CA LEU A 221 -20.83 -1.07 -8.84
C LEU A 221 -21.34 -1.93 -7.66
N PHE A 222 -21.63 -1.28 -6.53
CA PHE A 222 -22.08 -1.94 -5.30
C PHE A 222 -23.47 -1.46 -4.91
N ASN A 223 -24.31 -2.42 -4.52
CA ASN A 223 -25.69 -2.16 -4.13
C ASN A 223 -25.81 -1.87 -2.62
N PHE A 224 -25.40 -0.66 -2.23
CA PHE A 224 -25.61 -0.13 -0.88
C PHE A 224 -26.48 1.11 -0.95
N ASP A 225 -27.45 1.24 -0.02
CA ASP A 225 -28.38 2.38 0.05
C ASP A 225 -27.71 3.61 0.66
N LYS A 226 -26.91 3.39 1.70
CA LYS A 226 -26.17 4.42 2.42
C LYS A 226 -24.69 4.28 2.15
N LYS A 227 -24.09 5.34 1.62
CA LYS A 227 -22.66 5.37 1.27
C LYS A 227 -22.01 6.58 1.90
N HIS A 228 -20.84 6.39 2.51
CA HIS A 228 -19.98 7.47 2.96
C HIS A 228 -18.66 7.41 2.20
N PHE A 229 -18.15 8.56 1.78
CA PHE A 229 -16.96 8.67 0.96
C PHE A 229 -15.83 9.33 1.75
N TYR A 230 -14.64 8.76 1.65
CA TYR A 230 -13.42 9.32 2.20
C TYR A 230 -12.44 9.62 1.07
N ILE A 231 -11.95 10.86 0.99
CA ILE A 231 -10.84 11.19 0.12
C ILE A 231 -9.66 11.58 0.99
N PHE A 232 -8.58 10.82 0.87
CA PHE A 232 -7.35 11.06 1.58
C PHE A 232 -6.34 11.72 0.64
N SER A 233 -5.70 12.79 1.11
CA SER A 233 -4.74 13.55 0.33
C SER A 233 -3.48 13.90 1.11
N LYS A 234 -2.31 13.76 0.47
CA LYS A 234 -1.06 14.30 0.99
C LYS A 234 -1.09 15.83 1.07
N SER A 235 -1.62 16.50 0.05
CA SER A 235 -1.43 17.94 -0.20
C SER A 235 -2.73 18.75 -0.18
N GLY A 236 -3.81 18.18 0.40
CA GLY A 236 -5.09 18.85 0.52
C GLY A 236 -5.94 18.79 -0.76
N PHE A 237 -6.91 19.72 -0.88
CA PHE A 237 -8.00 19.62 -1.82
C PHE A 237 -8.21 20.94 -2.55
N THR A 238 -8.66 20.88 -3.80
CA THR A 238 -9.08 22.07 -4.55
C THR A 238 -10.43 22.57 -4.03
N LYS A 239 -10.72 23.86 -4.27
CA LYS A 239 -12.01 24.47 -3.91
C LYS A 239 -13.18 23.70 -4.52
N GLY A 240 -13.12 23.29 -5.78
CA GLY A 240 -14.19 22.52 -6.43
C GLY A 240 -14.44 21.17 -5.76
N CYS A 241 -13.39 20.48 -5.27
CA CYS A 241 -13.55 19.24 -4.51
C CYS A 241 -14.24 19.49 -3.16
N ILE A 242 -13.85 20.56 -2.44
CA ILE A 242 -14.44 20.94 -1.16
C ILE A 242 -15.91 21.32 -1.32
N ASP A 243 -16.23 22.16 -2.29
CA ASP A 243 -17.61 22.62 -2.56
C ASP A 243 -18.53 21.42 -2.87
N LYS A 244 -18.04 20.46 -3.68
CA LYS A 244 -18.79 19.25 -4.03
C LYS A 244 -18.97 18.31 -2.84
N ALA A 245 -17.94 18.14 -2.01
CA ALA A 245 -18.03 17.34 -0.79
C ALA A 245 -19.11 17.89 0.17
N ASN A 246 -19.15 19.21 0.34
CA ASN A 246 -20.17 19.89 1.14
C ASN A 246 -21.59 19.75 0.56
N GLU A 247 -21.74 19.83 -0.77
CA GLU A 247 -23.01 19.61 -1.47
C GLU A 247 -23.55 18.20 -1.23
N LEU A 248 -22.70 17.18 -1.31
CA LEU A 248 -23.06 15.79 -1.13
C LEU A 248 -23.40 15.45 0.33
N GLY A 249 -22.73 16.07 1.31
CA GLY A 249 -22.97 15.92 2.74
C GLY A 249 -22.56 14.58 3.37
N ASN A 250 -22.10 13.62 2.55
CA ASN A 250 -21.65 12.29 2.98
C ASN A 250 -20.20 12.02 2.55
N VAL A 251 -19.37 13.06 2.49
CA VAL A 251 -17.97 13.00 2.08
C VAL A 251 -17.09 13.58 3.17
N SER A 252 -16.08 12.83 3.60
CA SER A 252 -15.01 13.29 4.48
C SER A 252 -13.73 13.50 3.68
N LEU A 253 -13.23 14.73 3.68
CA LEU A 253 -11.95 15.10 3.07
C LEU A 253 -10.88 15.12 4.17
N ILE A 254 -9.88 14.24 4.08
CA ILE A 254 -8.87 14.04 5.13
C ILE A 254 -7.49 14.33 4.54
N ALA A 255 -6.84 15.40 4.99
CA ALA A 255 -5.45 15.66 4.66
C ALA A 255 -4.50 14.83 5.54
N TYR A 256 -3.30 14.56 5.06
CA TYR A 256 -2.27 13.83 5.83
C TYR A 256 -1.97 14.49 7.19
N ASP A 257 -1.95 15.82 7.24
CA ASP A 257 -1.77 16.58 8.47
C ASP A 257 -2.89 16.33 9.49
N ASP A 258 -4.11 16.06 9.03
CA ASP A 258 -5.23 15.74 9.92
C ASP A 258 -5.07 14.36 10.56
N ILE A 259 -4.53 13.39 9.78
CA ILE A 259 -4.16 12.06 10.29
C ILE A 259 -3.09 12.19 11.37
N LEU A 260 -2.05 13.00 11.14
CA LEU A 260 -0.98 13.22 12.12
C LEU A 260 -1.50 13.88 13.39
N LYS A 261 -2.34 14.92 13.27
CA LYS A 261 -2.95 15.59 14.43
C LYS A 261 -3.83 14.64 15.23
N TYR A 262 -4.63 13.82 14.57
CA TYR A 262 -5.48 12.84 15.23
C TYR A 262 -4.65 11.78 15.98
N ASN A 263 -3.57 11.29 15.37
CA ASN A 263 -2.68 10.30 16.00
C ASN A 263 -1.93 10.85 17.22
N ASN A 264 -1.64 12.14 17.27
CA ASN A 264 -0.94 12.78 18.38
C ASN A 264 -1.85 13.17 19.56
N LYS A 265 -3.18 13.17 19.37
CA LYS A 265 -4.15 13.50 20.41
C LYS A 265 -4.64 12.28 21.21
N ASN A 266 -4.48 11.10 20.65
CA ASN A 266 -4.95 9.81 21.14
C ASN A 266 -3.82 8.76 21.09
#